data_560bdd6505fd294356394f09c6d57913
#
_entry.id   560bdd6505fd294356394f09c6d57913
#
_cell.length_a   1.000
_cell.length_b   1.000
_cell.length_c   1.000
_cell.angle_alpha   90.00
_cell.angle_beta   90.00
_cell.angle_gamma   90.00
#
_symmetry.space_group_name_H-M   'P 1'
#
loop_
_entity.id
_entity.type
_entity.pdbx_description
1 polymer ?
#
loop_
_entity_poly.entity_id
_entity_poly.type
_entity_poly.pdbx_seq_one_letter_code
_entity_poly.pdbx_strand_id
1 'polypeptide(L)'
;MQAEKNNKLDWINNLIDSFRLKINDPYRKVDVVDVQQEARLSHLGIVPESKRFNTFLIDIGSGNTKGGFFPYGDLNTFRLFQLNWGTKSISNATEKRCENDNSLDNYNRQLSKVLGGAENTDIIYAVNSSGSYKLSDNIAVSGGAAWAVANLTHPEMTDNPIVPVTYKEVEKLFEKLYNNFDALAPTFLAQTITRSSEREQAIKNIKAVQKVFDQKSLMAGTGLLLKIMRQFASAYETKQFFLVKNGSVGWISAYVDQTVEN
;
A
#
# COMPACT_ATOMS: atom_id res chain seq x y z
N MET A 1 -16.96 5.07 0.32
CA MET A 1 -16.53 3.84 1.03
C MET A 1 -16.54 3.97 2.56
N GLN A 2 -15.54 4.62 3.20
CA GLN A 2 -15.61 4.81 4.67
C GLN A 2 -16.82 5.68 5.08
N ALA A 3 -17.14 6.70 4.30
CA ALA A 3 -18.28 7.57 4.52
C ALA A 3 -19.62 6.87 4.31
N GLU A 4 -19.74 5.97 3.34
CA GLU A 4 -20.93 5.13 3.13
C GLU A 4 -21.11 4.14 4.27
N LYS A 5 -20.03 3.44 4.68
CA LYS A 5 -20.06 2.53 5.84
C LYS A 5 -20.46 3.23 7.13
N ASN A 6 -20.13 4.52 7.25
CA ASN A 6 -20.48 5.35 8.40
C ASN A 6 -21.81 6.12 8.23
N ASN A 7 -22.60 5.79 7.22
CA ASN A 7 -23.89 6.45 6.89
C ASN A 7 -23.76 7.97 6.66
N LYS A 8 -22.65 8.41 6.04
CA LYS A 8 -22.34 9.83 5.76
C LYS A 8 -22.77 10.24 4.34
N LEU A 9 -23.95 9.84 3.91
CA LEU A 9 -24.48 10.17 2.58
C LEU A 9 -24.56 11.69 2.36
N ASP A 10 -24.96 12.45 3.37
CA ASP A 10 -25.01 13.91 3.29
C ASP A 10 -23.63 14.53 3.03
N TRP A 11 -22.57 13.97 3.63
CA TRP A 11 -21.22 14.43 3.37
C TRP A 11 -20.78 14.15 1.93
N ILE A 12 -21.14 12.98 1.39
CA ILE A 12 -20.85 12.61 -0.01
C ILE A 12 -21.59 13.55 -0.96
N ASN A 13 -22.88 13.80 -0.74
CA ASN A 13 -23.68 14.70 -1.53
C ASN A 13 -23.13 16.13 -1.52
N ASN A 14 -22.79 16.66 -0.34
CA ASN A 14 -22.17 17.97 -0.20
C ASN A 14 -20.83 18.07 -0.94
N LEU A 15 -20.04 17.00 -0.98
CA LEU A 15 -18.77 16.96 -1.73
C LEU A 15 -19.03 17.00 -3.24
N ILE A 16 -20.03 16.24 -3.72
CA ILE A 16 -20.45 16.21 -5.13
C ILE A 16 -20.94 17.60 -5.56
N ASP A 17 -21.78 18.23 -4.76
CA ASP A 17 -22.32 19.55 -5.07
C ASP A 17 -21.24 20.63 -5.07
N SER A 18 -20.31 20.56 -4.11
CA SER A 18 -19.13 21.45 -4.05
C SER A 18 -18.23 21.28 -5.28
N PHE A 19 -18.06 20.04 -5.76
CA PHE A 19 -17.31 19.76 -6.98
C PHE A 19 -18.00 20.35 -8.21
N ARG A 20 -19.30 20.11 -8.39
CA ARG A 20 -20.12 20.64 -9.48
C ARG A 20 -20.08 22.16 -9.54
N LEU A 21 -20.20 22.81 -8.38
CA LEU A 21 -20.08 24.26 -8.27
C LEU A 21 -18.71 24.78 -8.73
N LYS A 22 -17.62 24.11 -8.29
CA LYS A 22 -16.25 24.51 -8.65
C LYS A 22 -15.94 24.38 -10.13
N ILE A 23 -16.50 23.38 -10.81
CA ILE A 23 -16.31 23.19 -12.27
C ILE A 23 -17.35 23.94 -13.10
N ASN A 24 -18.28 24.66 -12.45
CA ASN A 24 -19.40 25.36 -13.08
C ASN A 24 -20.26 24.46 -14.00
N ASP A 25 -20.47 23.21 -13.59
CA ASP A 25 -21.30 22.23 -14.31
C ASP A 25 -22.21 21.48 -13.32
N PRO A 26 -23.43 22.00 -13.06
CA PRO A 26 -24.34 21.42 -12.08
C PRO A 26 -24.88 20.03 -12.48
N TYR A 27 -24.79 19.68 -13.76
CA TYR A 27 -25.27 18.41 -14.29
C TYR A 27 -24.18 17.36 -14.46
N ARG A 28 -22.93 17.69 -14.11
CA ARG A 28 -21.83 16.73 -14.19
C ARG A 28 -22.17 15.46 -13.42
N LYS A 29 -22.16 14.33 -14.13
CA LYS A 29 -22.29 13.02 -13.48
C LYS A 29 -21.07 12.77 -12.58
N VAL A 30 -21.33 12.43 -11.32
CA VAL A 30 -20.31 12.08 -10.33
C VAL A 30 -20.75 10.78 -9.68
N ASP A 31 -19.97 9.74 -9.89
CA ASP A 31 -20.23 8.41 -9.35
C ASP A 31 -19.25 8.08 -8.23
N VAL A 32 -19.70 7.32 -7.25
CA VAL A 32 -18.85 6.76 -6.21
C VAL A 32 -18.41 5.36 -6.65
N VAL A 33 -17.11 5.17 -6.80
CA VAL A 33 -16.53 3.87 -7.14
C VAL A 33 -16.53 2.99 -5.90
N ASP A 34 -17.12 1.79 -6.00
CA ASP A 34 -17.06 0.82 -4.91
C ASP A 34 -15.68 0.19 -4.74
N VAL A 35 -15.48 -0.52 -3.62
CA VAL A 35 -14.16 -1.09 -3.29
C VAL A 35 -13.72 -2.18 -4.27
N GLN A 36 -14.66 -2.94 -4.81
CA GLN A 36 -14.36 -4.00 -5.76
C GLN A 36 -13.95 -3.43 -7.11
N GLN A 37 -14.66 -2.43 -7.59
CA GLN A 37 -14.33 -1.73 -8.82
C GLN A 37 -13.00 -0.98 -8.71
N GLU A 38 -12.76 -0.27 -7.59
CA GLU A 38 -11.49 0.41 -7.35
C GLU A 38 -10.31 -0.57 -7.31
N ALA A 39 -10.45 -1.71 -6.61
CA ALA A 39 -9.41 -2.73 -6.55
C ALA A 39 -9.15 -3.38 -7.92
N ARG A 40 -10.22 -3.65 -8.68
CA ARG A 40 -10.14 -4.18 -10.05
C ARG A 40 -9.42 -3.20 -10.98
N LEU A 41 -9.78 -1.94 -10.97
CA LEU A 41 -9.15 -0.89 -11.77
C LEU A 41 -7.69 -0.68 -11.36
N SER A 42 -7.39 -0.71 -10.07
CA SER A 42 -6.00 -0.65 -9.58
C SER A 42 -5.16 -1.81 -10.14
N HIS A 43 -5.72 -3.02 -10.15
CA HIS A 43 -5.03 -4.18 -10.72
C HIS A 43 -4.78 -4.00 -12.23
N LEU A 44 -5.78 -3.57 -12.99
CA LEU A 44 -5.68 -3.35 -14.43
C LEU A 44 -4.66 -2.26 -14.80
N GLY A 45 -4.58 -1.19 -14.02
CA GLY A 45 -3.70 -0.06 -14.29
C GLY A 45 -2.29 -0.19 -13.72
N ILE A 46 -2.07 -1.11 -12.77
CA ILE A 46 -0.76 -1.30 -12.12
C ILE A 46 -0.04 -2.53 -12.68
N VAL A 47 -0.76 -3.64 -12.84
CA VAL A 47 -0.17 -4.92 -13.23
C VAL A 47 -0.08 -5.01 -14.74
N PRO A 48 1.13 -5.22 -15.31
CA PRO A 48 1.30 -5.39 -16.75
C PRO A 48 0.42 -6.51 -17.30
N GLU A 49 -0.09 -6.35 -18.50
CA GLU A 49 -1.01 -7.29 -19.12
C GLU A 49 -0.47 -8.73 -19.15
N SER A 50 0.81 -8.90 -19.50
CA SER A 50 1.50 -10.21 -19.53
C SER A 50 1.62 -10.89 -18.16
N LYS A 51 1.38 -10.18 -17.07
CA LYS A 51 1.46 -10.68 -15.68
C LYS A 51 0.12 -10.66 -14.95
N ARG A 52 -0.94 -10.21 -15.60
CA ARG A 52 -2.25 -9.93 -15.01
C ARG A 52 -2.87 -11.14 -14.31
N PHE A 53 -2.71 -12.34 -14.85
CA PHE A 53 -3.34 -13.55 -14.33
C PHE A 53 -2.48 -14.35 -13.34
N ASN A 54 -1.23 -13.95 -13.13
CA ASN A 54 -0.34 -14.58 -12.15
C ASN A 54 0.17 -13.62 -11.08
N THR A 55 -0.46 -12.43 -10.98
CA THR A 55 -0.11 -11.42 -9.98
C THR A 55 -1.28 -11.13 -9.08
N PHE A 56 -1.05 -11.17 -7.79
CA PHE A 56 -1.95 -10.67 -6.76
C PHE A 56 -1.54 -9.25 -6.37
N LEU A 57 -2.42 -8.29 -6.55
CA LEU A 57 -2.17 -6.90 -6.16
C LEU A 57 -2.70 -6.63 -4.75
N ILE A 58 -1.92 -5.94 -3.94
CA ILE A 58 -2.28 -5.44 -2.61
C ILE A 58 -1.99 -3.95 -2.56
N ASP A 59 -3.01 -3.13 -2.35
CA ASP A 59 -2.87 -1.68 -2.18
C ASP A 59 -3.05 -1.31 -0.71
N ILE A 60 -1.94 -0.95 -0.03
CA ILE A 60 -1.94 -0.53 1.37
C ILE A 60 -2.23 0.96 1.43
N GLY A 61 -3.49 1.30 1.65
CA GLY A 61 -3.94 2.67 1.85
C GLY A 61 -3.67 3.20 3.26
N SER A 62 -4.18 4.40 3.55
CA SER A 62 -4.09 4.99 4.89
C SER A 62 -5.04 4.32 5.89
N GLY A 63 -6.28 4.08 5.53
CA GLY A 63 -7.33 3.55 6.40
C GLY A 63 -7.63 2.07 6.25
N ASN A 64 -7.39 1.50 5.07
CA ASN A 64 -7.67 0.12 4.71
C ASN A 64 -6.64 -0.40 3.72
N THR A 65 -6.62 -1.71 3.53
CA THR A 65 -5.88 -2.38 2.46
C THR A 65 -6.89 -3.09 1.56
N LYS A 66 -6.71 -2.99 0.25
CA LYS A 66 -7.54 -3.62 -0.76
C LYS A 66 -6.70 -4.15 -1.91
N GLY A 67 -7.26 -5.00 -2.74
CA GLY A 67 -6.57 -5.57 -3.88
C GLY A 67 -7.31 -6.79 -4.40
N GLY A 68 -6.57 -7.68 -5.03
CA GLY A 68 -7.13 -8.91 -5.56
C GLY A 68 -6.42 -9.38 -6.82
N PHE A 69 -7.06 -10.27 -7.54
CA PHE A 69 -6.50 -10.88 -8.75
C PHE A 69 -7.60 -11.41 -9.67
N PHE A 70 -7.21 -11.70 -10.91
CA PHE A 70 -8.06 -12.34 -11.91
C PHE A 70 -7.73 -13.83 -11.98
N PRO A 71 -8.62 -14.73 -11.50
CA PRO A 71 -8.39 -16.16 -11.59
C PRO A 71 -8.64 -16.69 -13.01
N TYR A 72 -7.95 -17.75 -13.38
CA TYR A 72 -8.23 -18.56 -14.55
C TYR A 72 -8.14 -17.86 -15.91
N GLY A 73 -7.44 -16.75 -16.02
CA GLY A 73 -7.33 -16.01 -17.29
C GLY A 73 -8.61 -15.25 -17.69
N ASP A 74 -9.54 -15.04 -16.75
CA ASP A 74 -10.81 -14.37 -17.00
C ASP A 74 -10.85 -12.97 -16.38
N LEU A 75 -10.95 -11.94 -17.23
CA LEU A 75 -11.08 -10.54 -16.80
C LEU A 75 -12.46 -10.18 -16.24
N ASN A 76 -13.48 -11.01 -16.44
CA ASN A 76 -14.82 -10.77 -15.91
C ASN A 76 -14.93 -11.20 -14.45
N THR A 77 -14.03 -12.07 -13.99
CA THR A 77 -14.01 -12.57 -12.63
C THR A 77 -12.87 -11.93 -11.86
N PHE A 78 -13.17 -11.00 -10.97
CA PHE A 78 -12.17 -10.41 -10.06
C PHE A 78 -12.42 -10.87 -8.62
N ARG A 79 -11.41 -11.44 -7.98
CA ARG A 79 -11.48 -11.84 -6.58
C ARG A 79 -10.90 -10.76 -5.70
N LEU A 80 -11.78 -10.11 -4.94
CA LEU A 80 -11.44 -9.05 -4.02
C LEU A 80 -10.72 -9.57 -2.78
N PHE A 81 -9.66 -8.84 -2.40
CA PHE A 81 -9.00 -8.90 -1.11
C PHE A 81 -9.20 -7.56 -0.40
N GLN A 82 -9.62 -7.58 0.87
CA GLN A 82 -9.71 -6.35 1.65
C GLN A 82 -9.49 -6.58 3.13
N LEU A 83 -8.89 -5.56 3.77
CA LEU A 83 -8.67 -5.47 5.21
C LEU A 83 -9.13 -4.10 5.70
N ASN A 84 -9.65 -4.02 6.92
CA ASN A 84 -9.96 -2.75 7.58
C ASN A 84 -8.70 -2.08 8.20
N TRP A 85 -7.52 -2.53 7.83
CA TRP A 85 -6.23 -2.04 8.28
C TRP A 85 -5.46 -1.38 7.14
N GLY A 86 -4.93 -0.21 7.42
CA GLY A 86 -4.00 0.55 6.58
C GLY A 86 -2.96 1.22 7.45
N THR A 87 -2.05 1.96 6.86
CA THR A 87 -0.93 2.60 7.59
C THR A 87 -1.43 3.46 8.75
N LYS A 88 -2.38 4.36 8.50
CA LYS A 88 -2.89 5.28 9.53
C LYS A 88 -3.81 4.58 10.54
N SER A 89 -4.61 3.61 10.13
CA SER A 89 -5.47 2.89 11.07
C SER A 89 -4.66 2.04 12.05
N ILE A 90 -3.56 1.41 11.62
CA ILE A 90 -2.60 0.73 12.51
C ILE A 90 -1.94 1.73 13.47
N SER A 91 -1.42 2.88 12.94
CA SER A 91 -0.79 3.89 13.78
C SER A 91 -1.75 4.43 14.84
N ASN A 92 -2.97 4.83 14.45
CA ASN A 92 -3.98 5.35 15.37
C ASN A 92 -4.37 4.32 16.45
N ALA A 93 -4.55 3.04 16.05
CA ALA A 93 -4.85 1.98 17.01
C ALA A 93 -3.69 1.76 18.00
N THR A 94 -2.45 1.89 17.54
CA THR A 94 -1.25 1.80 18.37
C THR A 94 -1.16 2.97 19.33
N GLU A 95 -1.30 4.20 18.84
CA GLU A 95 -1.26 5.42 19.65
C GLU A 95 -2.32 5.42 20.75
N LYS A 96 -3.54 5.00 20.42
CA LYS A 96 -4.62 4.84 21.40
C LYS A 96 -4.25 3.90 22.54
N ARG A 97 -3.42 2.89 22.28
CA ARG A 97 -2.94 1.94 23.30
C ARG A 97 -1.73 2.44 24.07
N CYS A 98 -1.07 3.50 23.60
CA CYS A 98 0.08 4.08 24.31
C CYS A 98 -0.35 4.85 25.56
N GLU A 99 -1.62 5.25 25.65
CA GLU A 99 -2.18 6.03 26.79
C GLU A 99 -1.33 7.28 27.08
N ASN A 100 -0.72 7.35 28.26
CA ASN A 100 0.09 8.49 28.70
C ASN A 100 1.60 8.34 28.38
N ASP A 101 2.05 7.20 27.85
CA ASP A 101 3.45 6.94 27.49
C ASP A 101 3.64 6.94 25.97
N ASN A 102 4.03 8.08 25.42
CA ASN A 102 4.29 8.28 24.00
C ASN A 102 5.73 7.95 23.57
N SER A 103 6.53 7.28 24.45
CA SER A 103 7.87 6.85 24.10
C SER A 103 7.88 5.91 22.91
N LEU A 104 8.98 5.90 22.16
CA LEU A 104 9.14 5.01 21.00
C LEU A 104 9.10 3.53 21.43
N ASP A 105 9.65 3.21 22.57
CA ASP A 105 9.68 1.86 23.13
C ASP A 105 8.27 1.36 23.45
N ASN A 106 7.44 2.19 24.09
CA ASN A 106 6.05 1.84 24.34
C ASN A 106 5.27 1.72 23.03
N TYR A 107 5.48 2.67 22.10
CA TYR A 107 4.85 2.60 20.78
C TYR A 107 5.19 1.29 20.07
N ASN A 108 6.47 0.88 20.01
CA ASN A 108 6.89 -0.37 19.36
C ASN A 108 6.26 -1.60 20.02
N ARG A 109 6.19 -1.63 21.36
CA ARG A 109 5.52 -2.70 22.12
C ARG A 109 4.03 -2.78 21.81
N GLN A 110 3.32 -1.63 21.77
CA GLN A 110 1.90 -1.60 21.44
C GLN A 110 1.64 -1.91 19.96
N LEU A 111 2.50 -1.42 19.06
CA LEU A 111 2.45 -1.75 17.63
C LEU A 111 2.53 -3.25 17.39
N SER A 112 3.46 -3.94 18.08
CA SER A 112 3.58 -5.39 17.99
C SER A 112 2.30 -6.13 18.40
N LYS A 113 1.60 -5.62 19.43
CA LYS A 113 0.31 -6.19 19.87
C LYS A 113 -0.81 -5.94 18.85
N VAL A 114 -0.89 -4.71 18.29
CA VAL A 114 -1.89 -4.35 17.27
C VAL A 114 -1.68 -5.18 16.01
N LEU A 115 -0.44 -5.25 15.51
CA LEU A 115 -0.09 -6.04 14.34
C LEU A 115 -0.32 -7.54 14.55
N GLY A 116 0.01 -8.07 15.73
CA GLY A 116 -0.26 -9.47 16.07
C GLY A 116 -1.76 -9.78 16.11
N GLY A 117 -2.56 -8.88 16.66
CA GLY A 117 -4.02 -8.99 16.64
C GLY A 117 -4.57 -8.98 15.21
N ALA A 118 -4.20 -7.97 14.40
CA ALA A 118 -4.62 -7.84 13.01
C ALA A 118 -4.22 -9.07 12.16
N GLU A 119 -3.02 -9.61 12.39
CA GLU A 119 -2.56 -10.80 11.68
C GLU A 119 -3.39 -12.03 12.01
N ASN A 120 -3.60 -12.31 13.29
CA ASN A 120 -4.27 -13.55 13.76
C ASN A 120 -5.78 -13.58 13.47
N THR A 121 -6.41 -12.43 13.24
CA THR A 121 -7.84 -12.35 12.96
C THR A 121 -8.11 -12.01 11.49
N ASP A 122 -7.65 -10.85 11.05
CA ASP A 122 -8.11 -10.26 9.80
C ASP A 122 -7.24 -10.67 8.60
N ILE A 123 -5.89 -10.60 8.74
CA ILE A 123 -4.97 -10.81 7.62
C ILE A 123 -5.00 -12.28 7.17
N ILE A 124 -4.87 -13.22 8.12
CA ILE A 124 -4.93 -14.66 7.82
C ILE A 124 -6.26 -15.01 7.15
N TYR A 125 -7.39 -14.50 7.69
CA TYR A 125 -8.70 -14.76 7.12
C TYR A 125 -8.81 -14.19 5.69
N ALA A 126 -8.42 -12.94 5.47
CA ALA A 126 -8.53 -12.29 4.17
C ALA A 126 -7.67 -12.97 3.10
N VAL A 127 -6.44 -13.38 3.45
CA VAL A 127 -5.57 -14.12 2.53
C VAL A 127 -6.16 -15.47 2.17
N ASN A 128 -6.63 -16.24 3.15
CA ASN A 128 -7.21 -17.56 2.93
C ASN A 128 -8.52 -17.49 2.15
N SER A 129 -9.41 -16.54 2.49
CA SER A 129 -10.69 -16.37 1.81
C SER A 129 -10.58 -15.86 0.38
N SER A 130 -9.51 -15.12 0.05
CA SER A 130 -9.27 -14.66 -1.31
C SER A 130 -9.00 -15.81 -2.28
N GLY A 131 -8.51 -16.94 -1.80
CA GLY A 131 -8.13 -18.10 -2.62
C GLY A 131 -6.90 -17.85 -3.50
N SER A 132 -6.17 -16.74 -3.27
CA SER A 132 -5.03 -16.29 -4.09
C SER A 132 -3.78 -17.12 -3.93
N TYR A 133 -3.65 -17.80 -2.80
CA TYR A 133 -2.42 -18.44 -2.37
C TYR A 133 -1.81 -19.40 -3.39
N LYS A 134 -2.66 -20.15 -4.09
CA LYS A 134 -2.22 -21.15 -5.08
C LYS A 134 -2.06 -20.59 -6.50
N LEU A 135 -2.64 -19.45 -6.80
CA LEU A 135 -2.85 -18.99 -8.17
C LEU A 135 -1.91 -17.86 -8.60
N SER A 136 -1.23 -17.22 -7.66
CA SER A 136 -0.40 -16.05 -7.94
C SER A 136 1.03 -16.28 -7.49
N ASP A 137 1.97 -16.32 -8.43
CA ASP A 137 3.40 -16.42 -8.13
C ASP A 137 3.98 -15.07 -7.72
N ASN A 138 3.37 -13.97 -8.21
CA ASN A 138 3.80 -12.60 -7.96
C ASN A 138 2.84 -11.90 -7.01
N ILE A 139 3.39 -11.24 -6.02
CA ILE A 139 2.67 -10.37 -5.09
C ILE A 139 3.15 -8.94 -5.32
N ALA A 140 2.32 -8.11 -5.97
CA ALA A 140 2.59 -6.70 -6.15
C ALA A 140 1.95 -5.90 -5.02
N VAL A 141 2.71 -5.04 -4.36
CA VAL A 141 2.21 -4.18 -3.30
C VAL A 141 2.33 -2.72 -3.71
N SER A 142 1.22 -1.99 -3.66
CA SER A 142 1.12 -0.57 -3.94
C SER A 142 0.67 0.22 -2.70
N GLY A 143 0.54 1.54 -2.88
CA GLY A 143 0.15 2.46 -1.82
C GLY A 143 1.33 3.15 -1.14
N GLY A 144 1.00 4.07 -0.23
CA GLY A 144 2.00 4.94 0.39
C GLY A 144 3.08 4.19 1.16
N ALA A 145 2.73 3.13 1.88
CA ALA A 145 3.70 2.31 2.60
C ALA A 145 4.66 1.58 1.64
N ALA A 146 4.14 1.00 0.56
CA ALA A 146 4.97 0.31 -0.44
C ALA A 146 5.94 1.29 -1.14
N TRP A 147 5.45 2.48 -1.51
CA TRP A 147 6.28 3.55 -2.06
C TRP A 147 7.40 3.97 -1.10
N ALA A 148 7.08 4.15 0.18
CA ALA A 148 8.06 4.53 1.18
C ALA A 148 9.11 3.44 1.38
N VAL A 149 8.69 2.18 1.56
CA VAL A 149 9.59 1.03 1.72
C VAL A 149 10.49 0.87 0.50
N ALA A 150 9.97 0.97 -0.73
CA ALA A 150 10.77 0.85 -1.95
C ALA A 150 11.91 1.88 -2.01
N ASN A 151 11.62 3.15 -1.67
CA ASN A 151 12.63 4.21 -1.70
C ASN A 151 13.65 4.13 -0.55
N LEU A 152 13.29 3.51 0.58
CA LEU A 152 14.18 3.35 1.73
C LEU A 152 15.02 2.07 1.67
N THR A 153 14.54 1.01 0.99
CA THR A 153 15.28 -0.26 0.82
C THR A 153 16.18 -0.24 -0.40
N HIS A 154 15.71 0.34 -1.52
CA HIS A 154 16.38 0.38 -2.81
C HIS A 154 16.47 1.81 -3.37
N PRO A 155 17.18 2.71 -2.68
CA PRO A 155 17.31 4.11 -3.11
C PRO A 155 17.99 4.26 -4.48
N GLU A 156 18.79 3.28 -4.90
CA GLU A 156 19.47 3.23 -6.21
C GLU A 156 18.50 3.00 -7.39
N MET A 157 17.33 2.40 -7.11
CA MET A 157 16.33 2.12 -8.16
C MET A 157 15.41 3.34 -8.40
N THR A 158 15.98 4.51 -8.67
CA THR A 158 15.23 5.78 -8.79
C THR A 158 14.14 5.74 -9.85
N ASP A 159 14.46 5.24 -11.03
CA ASP A 159 13.60 5.27 -12.22
C ASP A 159 12.74 4.00 -12.37
N ASN A 160 12.96 3.01 -11.52
CA ASN A 160 12.21 1.77 -11.57
C ASN A 160 10.83 1.95 -10.89
N PRO A 161 9.73 1.85 -11.64
CA PRO A 161 8.39 1.93 -11.05
C PRO A 161 8.04 0.71 -10.20
N ILE A 162 8.70 -0.43 -10.47
CA ILE A 162 8.50 -1.72 -9.79
C ILE A 162 9.84 -2.17 -9.20
N VAL A 163 9.86 -2.39 -7.91
CA VAL A 163 11.06 -2.74 -7.14
C VAL A 163 10.87 -4.13 -6.52
N PRO A 164 11.67 -5.14 -6.92
CA PRO A 164 11.63 -6.43 -6.25
C PRO A 164 12.15 -6.29 -4.82
N VAL A 165 11.53 -7.00 -3.88
CA VAL A 165 11.96 -7.02 -2.48
C VAL A 165 11.78 -8.40 -1.90
N THR A 166 12.62 -8.70 -0.90
CA THR A 166 12.49 -9.89 -0.07
C THR A 166 11.89 -9.54 1.29
N TYR A 167 11.30 -10.53 1.96
CA TYR A 167 10.84 -10.38 3.34
C TYR A 167 11.96 -9.87 4.27
N LYS A 168 13.18 -10.43 4.11
CA LYS A 168 14.35 -10.04 4.91
C LYS A 168 14.77 -8.59 4.74
N GLU A 169 14.65 -8.02 3.54
CA GLU A 169 14.99 -6.61 3.31
C GLU A 169 14.00 -5.69 4.00
N VAL A 170 12.71 -6.00 3.91
CA VAL A 170 11.65 -5.25 4.60
C VAL A 170 11.76 -5.40 6.12
N GLU A 171 12.10 -6.58 6.62
CA GLU A 171 12.36 -6.85 8.04
C GLU A 171 13.54 -6.02 8.57
N LYS A 172 14.66 -6.00 7.84
CA LYS A 172 15.81 -5.15 8.18
C LYS A 172 15.47 -3.65 8.19
N LEU A 173 14.62 -3.21 7.25
CA LEU A 173 14.15 -1.83 7.29
C LEU A 173 13.32 -1.57 8.54
N PHE A 174 12.41 -2.48 8.91
CA PHE A 174 11.59 -2.34 10.11
C PHE A 174 12.45 -2.25 11.37
N GLU A 175 13.49 -3.07 11.48
CA GLU A 175 14.47 -3.01 12.56
C GLU A 175 15.21 -1.66 12.60
N LYS A 176 15.64 -1.13 11.45
CA LYS A 176 16.29 0.18 11.37
C LYS A 176 15.34 1.32 11.75
N LEU A 177 14.08 1.24 11.37
CA LEU A 177 13.07 2.23 11.73
C LEU A 177 12.92 2.38 13.25
N TYR A 178 13.09 1.31 14.00
CA TYR A 178 13.03 1.35 15.47
C TYR A 178 14.40 1.64 16.10
N ASN A 179 15.45 0.87 15.73
CA ASN A 179 16.72 0.87 16.44
C ASN A 179 17.71 1.95 15.97
N ASN A 180 17.60 2.41 14.71
CA ASN A 180 18.58 3.33 14.10
C ASN A 180 17.94 4.15 12.97
N PHE A 181 16.99 5.00 13.33
CA PHE A 181 16.27 5.83 12.37
C PHE A 181 17.18 6.80 11.61
N ASP A 182 18.24 7.31 12.27
CA ASP A 182 19.20 8.24 11.66
C ASP A 182 19.96 7.61 10.48
N ALA A 183 20.13 6.28 10.48
CA ALA A 183 20.71 5.57 9.33
C ALA A 183 19.83 5.61 8.07
N LEU A 184 18.60 6.10 8.17
CA LEU A 184 17.70 6.34 7.04
C LEU A 184 17.75 7.78 6.53
N ALA A 185 18.72 8.58 6.99
CA ALA A 185 18.95 9.94 6.49
C ALA A 185 19.23 9.90 4.97
N PRO A 186 18.68 10.85 4.20
CA PRO A 186 18.78 10.84 2.73
C PRO A 186 20.21 10.76 2.19
N THR A 187 21.12 11.51 2.82
CA THR A 187 22.54 11.52 2.45
C THR A 187 23.23 10.20 2.78
N PHE A 188 22.83 9.53 3.86
CA PHE A 188 23.42 8.27 4.28
C PHE A 188 22.97 7.12 3.38
N LEU A 189 21.67 7.02 3.09
CA LEU A 189 21.13 5.99 2.20
C LEU A 189 21.65 6.12 0.75
N ALA A 190 21.83 7.35 0.28
CA ALA A 190 22.29 7.59 -1.08
C ALA A 190 23.82 7.59 -1.24
N GLN A 191 24.61 7.38 -0.18
CA GLN A 191 26.06 7.51 -0.22
C GLN A 191 26.77 6.51 -1.15
N THR A 192 26.16 5.32 -1.33
CA THR A 192 26.72 4.26 -2.18
C THR A 192 26.38 4.44 -3.67
N ILE A 193 25.48 5.38 -4.01
CA ILE A 193 25.09 5.64 -5.40
C ILE A 193 26.19 6.47 -6.07
N THR A 194 26.82 5.91 -7.09
CA THR A 194 27.99 6.51 -7.75
C THR A 194 27.65 7.65 -8.68
N ARG A 195 26.54 7.54 -9.44
CA ARG A 195 26.10 8.57 -10.39
C ARG A 195 25.44 9.73 -9.66
N SER A 196 25.94 10.97 -9.90
CA SER A 196 25.46 12.18 -9.21
C SER A 196 23.96 12.42 -9.40
N SER A 197 23.48 12.31 -10.65
CA SER A 197 22.05 12.53 -10.96
C SER A 197 21.12 11.51 -10.26
N GLU A 198 21.50 10.24 -10.24
CA GLU A 198 20.75 9.19 -9.53
C GLU A 198 20.79 9.42 -8.02
N ARG A 199 21.95 9.83 -7.48
CA ARG A 199 22.10 10.17 -6.06
C ARG A 199 21.21 11.33 -5.65
N GLU A 200 21.18 12.41 -6.43
CA GLU A 200 20.33 13.57 -6.20
C GLU A 200 18.84 13.18 -6.24
N GLN A 201 18.44 12.36 -7.21
CA GLN A 201 17.07 11.87 -7.31
C GLN A 201 16.71 10.97 -6.13
N ALA A 202 17.60 10.07 -5.70
CA ALA A 202 17.41 9.24 -4.52
C ALA A 202 17.20 10.10 -3.26
N ILE A 203 18.06 11.10 -3.05
CA ILE A 203 17.93 12.05 -1.92
C ILE A 203 16.58 12.77 -1.97
N LYS A 204 16.14 13.21 -3.14
CA LYS A 204 14.83 13.85 -3.33
C LYS A 204 13.68 12.91 -2.96
N ASN A 205 13.74 11.66 -3.43
CA ASN A 205 12.72 10.66 -3.17
C ASN A 205 12.64 10.32 -1.66
N ILE A 206 13.79 10.12 -0.99
CA ILE A 206 13.83 9.83 0.45
C ILE A 206 13.30 11.02 1.27
N LYS A 207 13.68 12.27 0.91
CA LYS A 207 13.12 13.48 1.54
C LYS A 207 11.60 13.56 1.35
N ALA A 208 11.08 13.17 0.19
CA ALA A 208 9.64 13.11 -0.05
C ALA A 208 8.96 12.09 0.86
N VAL A 209 9.56 10.91 1.08
CA VAL A 209 9.07 9.92 2.06
C VAL A 209 9.01 10.51 3.46
N GLN A 210 10.10 11.13 3.93
CA GLN A 210 10.19 11.72 5.27
C GLN A 210 9.28 12.94 5.47
N LYS A 211 8.87 13.61 4.39
CA LYS A 211 7.86 14.68 4.45
C LYS A 211 6.44 14.13 4.66
N VAL A 212 6.16 12.93 4.16
CA VAL A 212 4.82 12.29 4.23
C VAL A 212 4.66 11.44 5.49
N PHE A 213 5.72 10.76 5.89
CA PHE A 213 5.70 9.80 6.99
C PHE A 213 6.72 10.16 8.07
N ASP A 214 6.28 10.21 9.30
CA ASP A 214 7.16 10.16 10.47
C ASP A 214 7.61 8.73 10.79
N GLN A 215 8.51 8.59 11.77
CA GLN A 215 9.05 7.29 12.18
C GLN A 215 7.96 6.30 12.60
N LYS A 216 6.97 6.74 13.38
CA LYS A 216 5.88 5.88 13.86
C LYS A 216 4.99 5.40 12.73
N SER A 217 4.65 6.28 11.80
CA SER A 217 3.87 5.94 10.61
C SER A 217 4.61 4.97 9.69
N LEU A 218 5.93 5.15 9.50
CA LEU A 218 6.76 4.20 8.76
C LEU A 218 6.80 2.83 9.43
N MET A 219 6.96 2.78 10.76
CA MET A 219 6.90 1.53 11.51
C MET A 219 5.54 0.83 11.35
N ALA A 220 4.44 1.57 11.43
CA ALA A 220 3.10 1.03 11.26
C ALA A 220 2.88 0.44 9.85
N GLY A 221 3.23 1.19 8.80
CA GLY A 221 3.07 0.75 7.41
C GLY A 221 3.97 -0.41 7.04
N THR A 222 5.25 -0.35 7.42
CA THR A 222 6.23 -1.43 7.18
C THR A 222 5.87 -2.69 7.97
N GLY A 223 5.42 -2.53 9.23
CA GLY A 223 4.96 -3.64 10.05
C GLY A 223 3.73 -4.34 9.46
N LEU A 224 2.74 -3.58 8.96
CA LEU A 224 1.57 -4.13 8.26
C LEU A 224 1.99 -4.89 7.00
N LEU A 225 2.88 -4.32 6.19
CA LEU A 225 3.44 -4.97 5.00
C LEU A 225 4.10 -6.31 5.36
N LEU A 226 4.94 -6.35 6.40
CA LEU A 226 5.58 -7.59 6.86
C LEU A 226 4.57 -8.67 7.27
N LYS A 227 3.51 -8.28 7.98
CA LYS A 227 2.46 -9.21 8.39
C LYS A 227 1.72 -9.81 7.20
N ILE A 228 1.47 -8.99 6.17
CA ILE A 228 0.86 -9.44 4.92
C ILE A 228 1.83 -10.35 4.15
N MET A 229 3.08 -9.93 3.93
CA MET A 229 4.08 -10.73 3.21
C MET A 229 4.27 -12.12 3.84
N ARG A 230 4.24 -12.19 5.18
CA ARG A 230 4.41 -13.46 5.91
C ARG A 230 3.33 -14.48 5.57
N GLN A 231 2.10 -14.03 5.25
CA GLN A 231 1.01 -14.94 4.90
C GLN A 231 1.18 -15.57 3.50
N PHE A 232 1.92 -14.89 2.61
CA PHE A 232 2.21 -15.39 1.27
C PHE A 232 3.55 -16.14 1.18
N ALA A 233 4.44 -15.98 2.16
CA ALA A 233 5.71 -16.69 2.24
C ALA A 233 5.50 -18.06 2.89
N SER A 234 5.17 -19.10 2.09
CA SER A 234 5.04 -20.47 2.61
C SER A 234 6.37 -21.23 2.55
N ALA A 235 6.49 -22.28 3.38
CA ALA A 235 7.64 -23.18 3.36
C ALA A 235 7.78 -23.98 2.05
N TYR A 236 6.70 -24.08 1.27
CA TYR A 236 6.61 -24.93 0.08
C TYR A 236 6.54 -24.16 -1.24
N GLU A 237 6.22 -22.86 -1.20
CA GLU A 237 6.10 -22.03 -2.39
C GLU A 237 6.82 -20.71 -2.19
N THR A 238 7.74 -20.37 -3.10
CA THR A 238 8.43 -19.07 -3.08
C THR A 238 7.61 -18.07 -3.87
N LYS A 239 7.00 -17.11 -3.19
CA LYS A 239 6.36 -15.96 -3.83
C LYS A 239 7.38 -14.87 -4.11
N GLN A 240 7.22 -14.19 -5.25
CA GLN A 240 8.01 -13.01 -5.59
C GLN A 240 7.26 -11.75 -5.19
N PHE A 241 7.90 -10.89 -4.41
CA PHE A 241 7.31 -9.64 -3.94
C PHE A 241 7.87 -8.44 -4.71
N PHE A 242 6.97 -7.56 -5.11
CA PHE A 242 7.30 -6.33 -5.83
C PHE A 242 6.61 -5.14 -5.18
N LEU A 243 7.35 -4.06 -4.93
CA LEU A 243 6.80 -2.79 -4.47
C LEU A 243 6.60 -1.85 -5.66
N VAL A 244 5.40 -1.28 -5.78
CA VAL A 244 5.02 -0.40 -6.89
C VAL A 244 5.06 1.05 -6.41
N LYS A 245 5.94 1.87 -6.99
CA LYS A 245 6.12 3.27 -6.58
C LYS A 245 4.97 4.18 -7.03
N ASN A 246 4.45 3.96 -8.22
CA ASN A 246 3.46 4.85 -8.86
C ASN A 246 2.03 4.29 -8.79
N GLY A 247 1.74 3.38 -7.86
CA GLY A 247 0.46 2.70 -7.77
C GLY A 247 -0.74 3.60 -7.46
N SER A 248 -0.51 4.78 -6.88
CA SER A 248 -1.58 5.73 -6.51
C SER A 248 -2.42 6.25 -7.68
N VAL A 249 -1.90 6.21 -8.90
CA VAL A 249 -2.59 6.66 -10.12
C VAL A 249 -3.12 5.50 -10.98
N GLY A 250 -2.81 4.26 -10.62
CA GLY A 250 -3.11 3.09 -11.45
C GLY A 250 -4.59 2.93 -11.77
N TRP A 251 -5.47 3.03 -10.77
CA TRP A 251 -6.91 2.90 -10.98
C TRP A 251 -7.50 4.02 -11.85
N ILE A 252 -6.96 5.24 -11.74
CA ILE A 252 -7.39 6.39 -12.54
C ILE A 252 -7.04 6.14 -14.01
N SER A 253 -5.82 5.70 -14.31
CA SER A 253 -5.40 5.38 -15.68
C SER A 253 -6.30 4.34 -16.30
N ALA A 254 -6.53 3.21 -15.60
CA ALA A 254 -7.41 2.16 -16.10
C ALA A 254 -8.87 2.62 -16.27
N TYR A 255 -9.36 3.53 -15.41
CA TYR A 255 -10.69 4.10 -15.56
C TYR A 255 -10.81 4.97 -16.82
N VAL A 256 -9.80 5.81 -17.09
CA VAL A 256 -9.77 6.66 -18.29
C VAL A 256 -9.68 5.81 -19.54
N ASP A 257 -8.81 4.81 -19.59
CA ASP A 257 -8.65 3.92 -20.74
C ASP A 257 -9.96 3.20 -21.10
N GLN A 258 -10.69 2.70 -20.11
CA GLN A 258 -12.00 2.05 -20.33
C GLN A 258 -13.08 3.02 -20.84
N THR A 259 -12.97 4.31 -20.54
CA THR A 259 -13.97 5.31 -21.01
C THR A 259 -13.65 5.84 -22.40
N VAL A 260 -12.43 5.73 -22.87
CA VAL A 260 -11.99 6.15 -24.22
C VAL A 260 -12.27 5.05 -25.27
N GLU A 261 -12.26 3.77 -24.86
CA GLU A 261 -12.53 2.64 -25.74
C GLU A 261 -14.03 2.37 -25.97
N ASN A 262 -14.94 3.07 -25.29
CA ASN A 262 -16.40 3.00 -25.46
C ASN A 262 -16.94 4.29 -26.09
#